data_6c0be57d3d41ac1a1ebc1b056557ab2a
#
_entry.id   6c0be57d3d41ac1a1ebc1b056557ab2a
#
_cell.length_a   1.000
_cell.length_b   1.000
_cell.length_c   1.000
_cell.angle_alpha   90.00
_cell.angle_beta   90.00
_cell.angle_gamma   90.00
#
_symmetry.space_group_name_H-M   'P 1'
#
loop_
_entity.id
_entity.type
_entity.pdbx_description
1 polymer ?
#
loop_
_entity_poly.entity_id
_entity_poly.type
_entity_poly.pdbx_seq_one_letter_code
_entity_poly.pdbx_strand_id
1 'polypeptide(L)'
;MDFGLKGKNILITGAAKGIGRKIALAAAAEGANIGLHYRESEAAALEAATEIRDYGVKVTLVKGDIARLKDVKQVKETLNQELGSIDFIVNNAGWAQMKSFFKYEPEEWKREVDICFYGIVNLAHTFMPDMISKNQGKFINIVGDSARTGDRNLIISAAARSGAISFLKSLAIEVGRNNVQCNTVSLGLINQGDLGFSDVALDKLIKQYPLKRLGKADDVKGMVLFLLSNSADWITGQVISINGGHSMLG
;
A
#
# COMPACT_ATOMS: atom_id res chain seq x y z
N MET A 1 -14.61 -15.06 -8.44
CA MET A 1 -15.32 -13.77 -8.25
C MET A 1 -14.76 -12.84 -9.31
N ASP A 2 -15.60 -12.16 -10.07
CA ASP A 2 -15.12 -11.11 -10.97
C ASP A 2 -14.92 -9.83 -10.16
N PHE A 3 -13.70 -9.33 -10.10
CA PHE A 3 -13.39 -8.09 -9.39
C PHE A 3 -13.66 -6.83 -10.21
N GLY A 4 -14.01 -6.96 -11.50
CA GLY A 4 -14.28 -5.82 -12.39
C GLY A 4 -13.05 -4.95 -12.67
N LEU A 5 -11.85 -5.51 -12.60
CA LEU A 5 -10.59 -4.77 -12.77
C LEU A 5 -10.08 -4.74 -14.22
N LYS A 6 -10.72 -5.47 -15.12
CA LYS A 6 -10.30 -5.53 -16.54
C LYS A 6 -10.25 -4.15 -17.17
N GLY A 7 -9.09 -3.78 -17.70
CA GLY A 7 -8.85 -2.48 -18.35
C GLY A 7 -8.69 -1.29 -17.38
N LYS A 8 -8.82 -1.47 -16.06
CA LYS A 8 -8.55 -0.42 -15.08
C LYS A 8 -7.06 -0.14 -14.98
N ASN A 9 -6.70 1.13 -14.83
CA ASN A 9 -5.33 1.57 -14.61
C ASN A 9 -5.06 1.71 -13.12
N ILE A 10 -4.18 0.89 -12.56
CA ILE A 10 -3.92 0.83 -11.11
C ILE A 10 -2.47 1.22 -10.83
N LEU A 11 -2.26 2.28 -10.06
CA LEU A 11 -0.94 2.61 -9.52
C LEU A 11 -0.71 1.83 -8.22
N ILE A 12 0.40 1.07 -8.15
CA ILE A 12 0.82 0.36 -6.95
C ILE A 12 2.20 0.83 -6.55
N THR A 13 2.31 1.48 -5.38
CA THR A 13 3.59 1.99 -4.91
C THR A 13 4.40 0.91 -4.19
N GLY A 14 5.74 0.92 -4.37
CA GLY A 14 6.60 -0.11 -3.81
C GLY A 14 6.32 -1.51 -4.38
N ALA A 15 5.97 -1.60 -5.67
CA ALA A 15 5.49 -2.82 -6.30
C ALA A 15 6.57 -3.74 -6.88
N ALA A 16 7.86 -3.37 -6.76
CA ALA A 16 8.95 -4.20 -7.26
C ALA A 16 9.14 -5.51 -6.51
N LYS A 17 8.75 -5.58 -5.24
CA LYS A 17 9.01 -6.71 -4.33
C LYS A 17 7.84 -6.97 -3.39
N GLY A 18 7.90 -8.12 -2.71
CA GLY A 18 7.07 -8.44 -1.55
C GLY A 18 5.57 -8.30 -1.79
N ILE A 19 4.88 -7.65 -0.88
CA ILE A 19 3.42 -7.46 -0.88
C ILE A 19 2.97 -6.70 -2.13
N GLY A 20 3.65 -5.59 -2.46
CA GLY A 20 3.29 -4.77 -3.61
C GLY A 20 3.37 -5.54 -4.93
N ARG A 21 4.42 -6.36 -5.14
CA ARG A 21 4.55 -7.24 -6.31
C ARG A 21 3.42 -8.27 -6.39
N LYS A 22 3.07 -8.90 -5.26
CA LYS A 22 1.97 -9.87 -5.23
C LYS A 22 0.61 -9.24 -5.53
N ILE A 23 0.38 -8.02 -5.07
CA ILE A 23 -0.83 -7.27 -5.41
C ILE A 23 -0.84 -6.92 -6.90
N ALA A 24 0.30 -6.47 -7.45
CA ALA A 24 0.42 -6.10 -8.87
C ALA A 24 0.15 -7.29 -9.80
N LEU A 25 0.77 -8.44 -9.51
CA LEU A 25 0.54 -9.67 -10.28
C LEU A 25 -0.91 -10.15 -10.19
N ALA A 26 -1.51 -10.08 -9.00
CA ALA A 26 -2.91 -10.48 -8.81
C ALA A 26 -3.88 -9.54 -9.55
N ALA A 27 -3.64 -8.23 -9.54
CA ALA A 27 -4.44 -7.26 -10.28
C ALA A 27 -4.27 -7.44 -11.81
N ALA A 28 -3.05 -7.73 -12.26
CA ALA A 28 -2.77 -8.04 -13.67
C ALA A 28 -3.50 -9.31 -14.14
N ALA A 29 -3.54 -10.34 -13.31
CA ALA A 29 -4.30 -11.58 -13.58
C ALA A 29 -5.81 -11.33 -13.73
N GLU A 30 -6.35 -10.28 -13.11
CA GLU A 30 -7.74 -9.81 -13.26
C GLU A 30 -7.90 -8.81 -14.44
N GLY A 31 -6.86 -8.66 -15.28
CA GLY A 31 -6.89 -7.83 -16.48
C GLY A 31 -6.66 -6.33 -16.26
N ALA A 32 -6.16 -5.92 -15.09
CA ALA A 32 -5.81 -4.52 -14.83
C ALA A 32 -4.48 -4.14 -15.48
N ASN A 33 -4.37 -2.92 -15.99
CA ASN A 33 -3.10 -2.31 -16.37
C ASN A 33 -2.39 -1.77 -15.12
N ILE A 34 -1.08 -1.90 -15.05
CA ILE A 34 -0.31 -1.63 -13.84
C ILE A 34 0.67 -0.47 -14.03
N GLY A 35 0.51 0.58 -13.23
CA GLY A 35 1.57 1.53 -12.92
C GLY A 35 2.44 0.95 -11.79
N LEU A 36 3.58 0.35 -12.14
CA LEU A 36 4.48 -0.28 -11.19
C LEU A 36 5.49 0.75 -10.68
N HIS A 37 5.27 1.24 -9.46
CA HIS A 37 6.16 2.23 -8.88
C HIS A 37 7.23 1.58 -8.00
N TYR A 38 8.46 2.08 -8.13
CA TYR A 38 9.62 1.73 -7.31
C TYR A 38 10.50 2.95 -7.03
N ARG A 39 11.38 2.87 -6.02
CA ARG A 39 12.36 3.92 -5.72
C ARG A 39 13.77 3.53 -6.17
N GLU A 40 14.27 2.39 -5.69
CA GLU A 40 15.67 1.96 -5.90
C GLU A 40 15.79 0.56 -6.53
N SER A 41 14.77 -0.28 -6.39
CA SER A 41 14.83 -1.69 -6.78
C SER A 41 14.51 -1.89 -8.28
N GLU A 42 15.32 -1.31 -9.17
CA GLU A 42 15.05 -1.30 -10.61
C GLU A 42 15.07 -2.71 -11.23
N ALA A 43 16.09 -3.52 -10.92
CA ALA A 43 16.18 -4.89 -11.44
C ALA A 43 14.93 -5.72 -11.06
N ALA A 44 14.51 -5.67 -9.79
CA ALA A 44 13.30 -6.37 -9.35
C ALA A 44 12.01 -5.79 -9.96
N ALA A 45 11.98 -4.48 -10.27
CA ALA A 45 10.86 -3.86 -10.96
C ALA A 45 10.76 -4.35 -12.41
N LEU A 46 11.88 -4.51 -13.11
CA LEU A 46 11.94 -5.07 -14.46
C LEU A 46 11.47 -6.53 -14.50
N GLU A 47 11.91 -7.35 -13.54
CA GLU A 47 11.44 -8.73 -13.39
C GLU A 47 9.92 -8.80 -13.18
N ALA A 48 9.41 -8.00 -12.22
CA ALA A 48 7.98 -7.95 -11.94
C ALA A 48 7.18 -7.47 -13.17
N ALA A 49 7.69 -6.49 -13.91
CA ALA A 49 7.05 -6.02 -15.13
C ALA A 49 7.01 -7.08 -16.24
N THR A 50 8.04 -7.92 -16.34
CA THR A 50 8.06 -9.05 -17.28
C THR A 50 6.96 -10.04 -16.93
N GLU A 51 6.85 -10.46 -15.68
CA GLU A 51 5.77 -11.36 -15.23
C GLU A 51 4.36 -10.75 -15.42
N ILE A 52 4.21 -9.43 -15.23
CA ILE A 52 2.93 -8.74 -15.44
C ILE A 52 2.53 -8.77 -16.92
N ARG A 53 3.49 -8.61 -17.84
CA ARG A 53 3.22 -8.68 -19.29
C ARG A 53 2.70 -10.02 -19.75
N ASP A 54 3.06 -11.11 -19.07
CA ASP A 54 2.58 -12.47 -19.38
C ASP A 54 1.06 -12.61 -19.22
N TYR A 55 0.42 -11.72 -18.46
CA TYR A 55 -1.05 -11.64 -18.37
C TYR A 55 -1.71 -10.86 -19.53
N GLY A 56 -0.94 -10.35 -20.48
CA GLY A 56 -1.48 -9.61 -21.64
C GLY A 56 -1.97 -8.20 -21.33
N VAL A 57 -1.59 -7.63 -20.20
CA VAL A 57 -1.96 -6.27 -19.78
C VAL A 57 -0.81 -5.29 -19.98
N LYS A 58 -1.12 -3.98 -19.96
CA LYS A 58 -0.08 -2.95 -20.00
C LYS A 58 0.57 -2.82 -18.61
N VAL A 59 1.88 -2.60 -18.60
CA VAL A 59 2.63 -2.23 -17.40
C VAL A 59 3.62 -1.12 -17.70
N THR A 60 3.57 -0.06 -16.91
CA THR A 60 4.50 1.07 -16.98
C THR A 60 5.29 1.16 -15.68
N LEU A 61 6.61 1.11 -15.81
CA LEU A 61 7.53 1.30 -14.71
C LEU A 61 7.70 2.79 -14.41
N VAL A 62 7.50 3.19 -13.17
CA VAL A 62 7.70 4.57 -12.73
C VAL A 62 8.59 4.63 -11.50
N LYS A 63 9.68 5.37 -11.62
CA LYS A 63 10.67 5.60 -10.57
C LYS A 63 10.40 6.93 -9.87
N GLY A 64 10.42 6.96 -8.55
CA GLY A 64 10.27 8.19 -7.79
C GLY A 64 10.33 7.97 -6.29
N ASP A 65 10.46 9.05 -5.54
CA ASP A 65 10.32 9.06 -4.09
C ASP A 65 8.95 9.66 -3.72
N ILE A 66 8.03 8.84 -3.18
CA ILE A 66 6.69 9.32 -2.81
C ILE A 66 6.72 10.43 -1.76
N ALA A 67 7.79 10.54 -0.98
CA ALA A 67 7.99 11.63 -0.03
C ALA A 67 8.22 12.99 -0.71
N ARG A 68 8.49 13.01 -2.02
CA ARG A 68 8.75 14.22 -2.80
C ARG A 68 7.61 14.49 -3.77
N LEU A 69 6.85 15.56 -3.53
CA LEU A 69 5.73 15.93 -4.40
C LEU A 69 6.13 16.08 -5.87
N LYS A 70 7.35 16.59 -6.14
CA LYS A 70 7.87 16.71 -7.50
C LYS A 70 7.97 15.36 -8.20
N ASP A 71 8.49 14.35 -7.50
CA ASP A 71 8.65 13.01 -8.06
C ASP A 71 7.27 12.37 -8.32
N VAL A 72 6.32 12.55 -7.40
CA VAL A 72 4.94 12.04 -7.56
C VAL A 72 4.23 12.69 -8.75
N LYS A 73 4.45 13.99 -8.99
CA LYS A 73 3.92 14.65 -10.19
C LYS A 73 4.53 14.08 -11.48
N GLN A 74 5.84 13.84 -11.49
CA GLN A 74 6.52 13.21 -12.64
C GLN A 74 6.01 11.78 -12.89
N VAL A 75 5.79 11.01 -11.82
CA VAL A 75 5.15 9.68 -11.90
C VAL A 75 3.77 9.78 -12.57
N LYS A 76 2.94 10.74 -12.17
CA LYS A 76 1.62 10.96 -12.80
C LYS A 76 1.73 11.30 -14.28
N GLU A 77 2.65 12.20 -14.66
CA GLU A 77 2.86 12.58 -16.06
C GLU A 77 3.22 11.37 -16.92
N THR A 78 4.18 10.56 -16.48
CA THR A 78 4.58 9.33 -17.18
C THR A 78 3.41 8.34 -17.30
N LEU A 79 2.67 8.11 -16.22
CA LEU A 79 1.52 7.21 -16.25
C LEU A 79 0.42 7.69 -17.18
N ASN A 80 0.13 9.00 -17.20
CA ASN A 80 -0.87 9.56 -18.08
C ASN A 80 -0.52 9.41 -19.55
N GLN A 81 0.77 9.50 -19.90
CA GLN A 81 1.26 9.30 -21.27
C GLN A 81 1.17 7.84 -21.71
N GLU A 82 1.51 6.89 -20.84
CA GLU A 82 1.68 5.49 -21.19
C GLU A 82 0.40 4.64 -20.98
N LEU A 83 -0.33 4.89 -19.88
CA LEU A 83 -1.52 4.13 -19.51
C LEU A 83 -2.81 4.94 -19.63
N GLY A 84 -2.71 6.26 -19.58
CA GLY A 84 -3.83 7.15 -19.34
C GLY A 84 -4.04 7.42 -17.85
N SER A 85 -5.14 8.11 -17.53
CA SER A 85 -5.47 8.48 -16.16
C SER A 85 -5.63 7.25 -15.26
N ILE A 86 -5.09 7.34 -14.05
CA ILE A 86 -5.15 6.28 -13.04
C ILE A 86 -6.56 6.22 -12.43
N ASP A 87 -7.14 5.03 -12.39
CA ASP A 87 -8.46 4.78 -11.79
C ASP A 87 -8.33 4.47 -10.30
N PHE A 88 -7.34 3.66 -9.91
CA PHE A 88 -7.18 3.20 -8.53
C PHE A 88 -5.73 3.32 -8.06
N ILE A 89 -5.55 3.52 -6.76
CA ILE A 89 -4.23 3.57 -6.12
C ILE A 89 -4.16 2.56 -4.99
N VAL A 90 -3.04 1.82 -4.94
CA VAL A 90 -2.61 1.03 -3.79
C VAL A 90 -1.31 1.63 -3.28
N ASN A 91 -1.38 2.37 -2.18
CA ASN A 91 -0.19 2.88 -1.50
C ASN A 91 0.36 1.80 -0.58
N ASN A 92 1.33 1.05 -1.09
CA ASN A 92 2.05 0.02 -0.34
C ASN A 92 3.48 0.45 0.01
N ALA A 93 4.04 1.46 -0.64
CA ALA A 93 5.36 1.97 -0.31
C ALA A 93 5.40 2.46 1.14
N GLY A 94 6.37 2.00 1.88
CA GLY A 94 6.58 2.35 3.27
C GLY A 94 7.98 1.97 3.72
N TRP A 95 8.41 2.54 4.81
CA TRP A 95 9.69 2.24 5.43
C TRP A 95 9.57 2.38 6.95
N ALA A 96 10.29 1.56 7.68
CA ALA A 96 10.38 1.64 9.13
C ALA A 96 11.73 1.14 9.59
N GLN A 97 12.28 1.76 10.61
CA GLN A 97 13.40 1.24 11.36
C GLN A 97 12.89 0.60 12.66
N MET A 98 13.35 -0.61 12.96
CA MET A 98 13.13 -1.21 14.27
C MET A 98 14.22 -0.71 15.23
N LYS A 99 13.96 0.40 15.90
CA LYS A 99 14.96 1.13 16.70
C LYS A 99 14.30 1.75 17.94
N SER A 100 15.03 1.72 19.07
CA SER A 100 14.60 2.45 20.28
C SER A 100 14.48 3.95 19.99
N PHE A 101 13.40 4.58 20.43
CA PHE A 101 13.14 6.01 20.18
C PHE A 101 14.32 6.91 20.56
N PHE A 102 14.91 6.68 21.72
CA PHE A 102 16.01 7.50 22.23
C PHE A 102 17.35 7.33 21.48
N LYS A 103 17.38 6.44 20.46
CA LYS A 103 18.54 6.22 19.59
C LYS A 103 18.33 6.80 18.19
N TYR A 104 17.19 7.40 17.92
CA TYR A 104 16.91 8.05 16.63
C TYR A 104 17.66 9.39 16.55
N GLU A 105 18.20 9.64 15.37
CA GLU A 105 18.60 10.98 14.98
C GLU A 105 17.43 11.71 14.28
N PRO A 106 17.39 13.07 14.35
CA PRO A 106 16.28 13.85 13.77
C PRO A 106 16.00 13.57 12.30
N GLU A 107 17.02 13.33 11.50
CA GLU A 107 16.93 13.06 10.08
C GLU A 107 16.26 11.71 9.80
N GLU A 108 16.47 10.72 10.67
CA GLU A 108 15.90 9.38 10.54
C GLU A 108 14.39 9.41 10.77
N TRP A 109 13.92 10.02 11.88
CA TRP A 109 12.47 10.10 12.13
C TRP A 109 11.75 10.98 11.11
N LYS A 110 12.42 12.06 10.65
CA LYS A 110 11.88 12.89 9.58
C LYS A 110 11.66 12.06 8.32
N ARG A 111 12.63 11.23 7.95
CA ARG A 111 12.54 10.36 6.77
C ARG A 111 11.39 9.35 6.88
N GLU A 112 11.18 8.75 8.06
CA GLU A 112 10.04 7.84 8.29
C GLU A 112 8.70 8.56 8.13
N VAL A 113 8.56 9.77 8.70
CA VAL A 113 7.34 10.59 8.56
C VAL A 113 7.14 11.01 7.10
N ASP A 114 8.19 11.44 6.43
CA ASP A 114 8.11 11.86 5.02
C ASP A 114 7.58 10.74 4.12
N ILE A 115 8.03 9.49 4.33
CA ILE A 115 7.56 8.35 3.54
C ILE A 115 6.17 7.90 4.00
N CYS A 116 5.98 7.65 5.30
CA CYS A 116 4.79 6.97 5.80
C CYS A 116 3.56 7.90 5.94
N PHE A 117 3.76 9.23 6.02
CA PHE A 117 2.68 10.20 6.10
C PHE A 117 2.66 11.14 4.89
N TYR A 118 3.72 11.91 4.61
CA TYR A 118 3.68 12.82 3.47
C TYR A 118 3.62 12.09 2.13
N GLY A 119 4.11 10.86 2.04
CA GLY A 119 3.95 10.03 0.83
C GLY A 119 2.48 9.84 0.43
N ILE A 120 1.61 9.48 1.37
CA ILE A 120 0.17 9.32 1.08
C ILE A 120 -0.50 10.66 0.77
N VAL A 121 -0.10 11.75 1.46
CA VAL A 121 -0.60 13.11 1.19
C VAL A 121 -0.25 13.53 -0.24
N ASN A 122 1.00 13.33 -0.66
CA ASN A 122 1.47 13.66 -2.00
C ASN A 122 0.73 12.86 -3.08
N LEU A 123 0.51 11.56 -2.87
CA LEU A 123 -0.26 10.70 -3.79
C LEU A 123 -1.71 11.18 -3.90
N ALA A 124 -2.38 11.40 -2.77
CA ALA A 124 -3.75 11.86 -2.75
C ALA A 124 -3.89 13.23 -3.45
N HIS A 125 -3.05 14.20 -3.07
CA HIS A 125 -3.07 15.53 -3.68
C HIS A 125 -2.85 15.50 -5.20
N THR A 126 -2.02 14.58 -5.69
CA THR A 126 -1.66 14.51 -7.12
C THR A 126 -2.70 13.78 -7.96
N PHE A 127 -3.27 12.68 -7.47
CA PHE A 127 -4.12 11.79 -8.29
C PHE A 127 -5.62 11.93 -8.02
N MET A 128 -6.02 12.31 -6.80
CA MET A 128 -7.45 12.43 -6.45
C MET A 128 -8.25 13.40 -7.32
N PRO A 129 -7.71 14.55 -7.78
CA PRO A 129 -8.47 15.44 -8.65
C PRO A 129 -9.04 14.77 -9.90
N ASP A 130 -8.28 13.83 -10.50
CA ASP A 130 -8.77 13.09 -11.68
C ASP A 130 -9.87 12.10 -11.33
N MET A 131 -9.76 11.41 -10.18
CA MET A 131 -10.79 10.51 -9.67
C MET A 131 -12.09 11.26 -9.34
N ILE A 132 -11.96 12.42 -8.69
CA ILE A 132 -13.10 13.31 -8.37
C ILE A 132 -13.80 13.76 -9.65
N SER A 133 -13.04 14.19 -10.66
CA SER A 133 -13.62 14.65 -11.94
C SER A 133 -14.37 13.57 -12.71
N LYS A 134 -13.95 12.31 -12.53
CA LYS A 134 -14.59 11.12 -13.14
C LYS A 134 -15.75 10.58 -12.31
N ASN A 135 -15.96 11.07 -11.09
CA ASN A 135 -16.86 10.47 -10.09
C ASN A 135 -16.62 8.96 -9.91
N GLN A 136 -15.38 8.55 -9.91
CA GLN A 136 -14.94 7.16 -9.71
C GLN A 136 -13.50 7.10 -9.27
N GLY A 137 -13.23 6.34 -8.21
CA GLY A 137 -11.85 6.10 -7.77
C GLY A 137 -11.78 5.25 -6.51
N LYS A 138 -10.64 4.58 -6.32
CA LYS A 138 -10.37 3.84 -5.09
C LYS A 138 -8.94 4.08 -4.64
N PHE A 139 -8.79 4.40 -3.37
CA PHE A 139 -7.49 4.60 -2.73
C PHE A 139 -7.34 3.63 -1.56
N ILE A 140 -6.45 2.67 -1.69
CA ILE A 140 -6.14 1.69 -0.64
C ILE A 140 -4.76 2.01 -0.07
N ASN A 141 -4.69 2.17 1.26
CA ASN A 141 -3.43 2.38 1.97
C ASN A 141 -3.06 1.13 2.77
N ILE A 142 -1.82 0.67 2.66
CA ILE A 142 -1.30 -0.49 3.40
C ILE A 142 -0.47 0.01 4.57
N VAL A 143 -0.81 -0.44 5.78
CA VAL A 143 -0.09 -0.10 7.01
C VAL A 143 0.18 -1.36 7.84
N GLY A 144 1.01 -1.26 8.86
CA GLY A 144 1.13 -2.30 9.88
C GLY A 144 0.16 -2.07 11.05
N ASP A 145 -0.23 -3.11 11.75
CA ASP A 145 -1.09 -3.05 12.95
C ASP A 145 -0.51 -2.15 14.05
N SER A 146 0.81 -1.99 14.10
CA SER A 146 1.48 -1.05 15.01
C SER A 146 0.93 0.38 14.90
N ALA A 147 0.36 0.78 13.75
CA ALA A 147 -0.32 2.06 13.58
C ALA A 147 -1.61 2.19 14.43
N ARG A 148 -2.16 1.07 14.90
CA ARG A 148 -3.41 1.01 15.69
C ARG A 148 -3.17 0.63 17.14
N THR A 149 -2.20 -0.25 17.39
CA THR A 149 -1.91 -0.81 18.73
C THR A 149 -0.70 -0.16 19.40
N GLY A 150 0.15 0.53 18.64
CA GLY A 150 1.51 0.82 19.04
C GLY A 150 2.40 -0.42 18.98
N ASP A 151 3.69 -0.23 18.90
CA ASP A 151 4.66 -1.31 18.98
C ASP A 151 6.01 -0.78 19.48
N ARG A 152 6.71 -1.61 20.26
CA ARG A 152 8.05 -1.29 20.77
C ARG A 152 9.02 -1.17 19.60
N ASN A 153 9.86 -0.14 19.62
CA ASN A 153 10.87 0.14 18.59
C ASN A 153 10.31 0.51 17.19
N LEU A 154 9.01 0.73 17.04
CA LEU A 154 8.37 1.20 15.80
C LEU A 154 7.61 2.51 16.00
N ILE A 155 7.99 3.30 17.00
CA ILE A 155 7.22 4.47 17.50
C ILE A 155 6.96 5.48 16.39
N ILE A 156 7.99 5.85 15.62
CA ILE A 156 7.87 6.88 14.59
C ILE A 156 7.00 6.39 13.42
N SER A 157 7.28 5.19 12.90
CA SER A 157 6.50 4.65 11.79
C SER A 157 5.06 4.35 12.20
N ALA A 158 4.83 3.90 13.43
CA ALA A 158 3.49 3.69 13.97
C ALA A 158 2.71 5.00 14.05
N ALA A 159 3.31 6.06 14.60
CA ALA A 159 2.70 7.39 14.68
C ALA A 159 2.39 7.97 13.29
N ALA A 160 3.35 7.92 12.35
CA ALA A 160 3.18 8.41 10.99
C ALA A 160 2.05 7.68 10.24
N ARG A 161 1.97 6.36 10.37
CA ARG A 161 0.92 5.53 9.76
C ARG A 161 -0.43 5.70 10.44
N SER A 162 -0.46 5.95 11.76
CA SER A 162 -1.69 6.32 12.46
C SER A 162 -2.24 7.66 11.94
N GLY A 163 -1.37 8.64 11.72
CA GLY A 163 -1.72 9.88 11.04
C GLY A 163 -2.25 9.65 9.62
N ALA A 164 -1.64 8.76 8.85
CA ALA A 164 -2.10 8.37 7.51
C ALA A 164 -3.50 7.72 7.53
N ILE A 165 -3.81 6.89 8.54
CA ILE A 165 -5.16 6.33 8.74
C ILE A 165 -6.17 7.46 8.96
N SER A 166 -5.88 8.39 9.88
CA SER A 166 -6.76 9.51 10.19
C SER A 166 -6.96 10.43 8.98
N PHE A 167 -5.88 10.74 8.27
CA PHE A 167 -5.92 11.51 7.02
C PHE A 167 -6.86 10.86 6.00
N LEU A 168 -6.71 9.56 5.77
CA LEU A 168 -7.51 8.84 4.76
C LEU A 168 -8.99 8.73 5.15
N LYS A 169 -9.30 8.63 6.45
CA LYS A 169 -10.70 8.70 6.96
C LYS A 169 -11.33 10.05 6.66
N SER A 170 -10.61 11.14 6.94
CA SER A 170 -11.10 12.50 6.65
C SER A 170 -11.27 12.72 5.15
N LEU A 171 -10.33 12.24 4.36
CA LEU A 171 -10.41 12.30 2.90
C LEU A 171 -11.60 11.51 2.36
N ALA A 172 -11.90 10.32 2.92
CA ALA A 172 -13.07 9.52 2.56
C ALA A 172 -14.39 10.29 2.73
N ILE A 173 -14.51 11.11 3.78
CA ILE A 173 -15.69 11.97 4.02
C ILE A 173 -15.76 13.05 2.93
N GLU A 174 -14.64 13.68 2.62
CA GLU A 174 -14.58 14.80 1.67
C GLU A 174 -14.91 14.37 0.24
N VAL A 175 -14.34 13.23 -0.21
CA VAL A 175 -14.46 12.77 -1.60
C VAL A 175 -15.58 11.75 -1.83
N GLY A 176 -16.25 11.28 -0.78
CA GLY A 176 -17.31 10.26 -0.87
C GLY A 176 -18.46 10.66 -1.79
N ARG A 177 -18.85 11.93 -1.81
CA ARG A 177 -19.86 12.48 -2.74
C ARG A 177 -19.49 12.32 -4.22
N ASN A 178 -18.23 12.13 -4.52
CA ASN A 178 -17.70 11.90 -5.87
C ASN A 178 -17.48 10.41 -6.15
N ASN A 179 -18.09 9.52 -5.38
CA ASN A 179 -17.94 8.08 -5.53
C ASN A 179 -16.48 7.60 -5.52
N VAL A 180 -15.64 8.21 -4.65
CA VAL A 180 -14.26 7.81 -4.42
C VAL A 180 -14.17 7.17 -3.04
N GLN A 181 -13.77 5.89 -3.00
CA GLN A 181 -13.61 5.13 -1.76
C GLN A 181 -12.15 5.16 -1.30
N CYS A 182 -11.95 5.40 0.00
CA CYS A 182 -10.65 5.46 0.63
C CYS A 182 -10.62 4.50 1.82
N ASN A 183 -9.82 3.44 1.75
CA ASN A 183 -9.74 2.44 2.81
C ASN A 183 -8.28 2.10 3.17
N THR A 184 -8.08 1.59 4.36
CA THR A 184 -6.78 1.13 4.85
C THR A 184 -6.82 -0.37 5.11
N VAL A 185 -5.78 -1.08 4.71
CA VAL A 185 -5.51 -2.46 5.09
C VAL A 185 -4.38 -2.48 6.10
N SER A 186 -4.65 -2.99 7.29
CA SER A 186 -3.72 -3.06 8.42
C SER A 186 -3.19 -4.48 8.56
N LEU A 187 -1.87 -4.64 8.54
CA LEU A 187 -1.21 -5.93 8.46
C LEU A 187 -0.57 -6.31 9.78
N GLY A 188 -0.74 -7.56 10.18
CA GLY A 188 0.18 -8.19 11.13
C GLY A 188 1.57 -8.38 10.51
N LEU A 189 2.45 -9.11 11.20
CA LEU A 189 3.78 -9.39 10.66
C LEU A 189 3.69 -10.33 9.46
N ILE A 190 4.12 -9.84 8.31
CA ILE A 190 4.17 -10.58 7.05
C ILE A 190 5.59 -11.07 6.82
N ASN A 191 5.75 -12.38 6.67
CA ASN A 191 7.04 -12.97 6.30
C ASN A 191 7.34 -12.68 4.82
N GLN A 192 8.39 -11.90 4.59
CA GLN A 192 8.89 -11.54 3.25
C GLN A 192 10.34 -12.02 3.03
N GLY A 193 10.81 -12.97 3.84
CA GLY A 193 12.19 -13.47 3.82
C GLY A 193 12.85 -13.34 5.20
N ASP A 194 14.12 -12.97 5.22
CA ASP A 194 14.84 -12.77 6.49
C ASP A 194 14.24 -11.60 7.28
N LEU A 195 13.68 -11.90 8.44
CA LEU A 195 13.10 -10.93 9.37
C LEU A 195 14.09 -10.45 10.43
N GLY A 196 15.31 -10.95 10.42
CA GLY A 196 16.34 -10.62 11.41
C GLY A 196 16.08 -11.13 12.83
N PHE A 197 15.12 -12.08 13.01
CA PHE A 197 14.84 -12.72 14.29
C PHE A 197 15.54 -14.06 14.42
N SER A 198 15.98 -14.41 15.64
CA SER A 198 16.38 -15.79 15.94
C SER A 198 15.15 -16.72 15.92
N ASP A 199 15.37 -18.02 15.68
CA ASP A 199 14.30 -19.03 15.68
C ASP A 199 13.45 -19.00 16.95
N VAL A 200 14.11 -18.83 18.12
CA VAL A 200 13.42 -18.74 19.41
C VAL A 200 12.54 -17.50 19.51
N ALA A 201 13.01 -16.36 18.97
CA ALA A 201 12.21 -15.13 18.94
C ALA A 201 11.04 -15.26 17.96
N LEU A 202 11.27 -15.89 16.81
CA LEU A 202 10.26 -16.14 15.80
C LEU A 202 9.15 -17.06 16.33
N ASP A 203 9.50 -18.16 17.01
CA ASP A 203 8.53 -19.06 17.66
C ASP A 203 7.68 -18.35 18.71
N LYS A 204 8.28 -17.46 19.51
CA LYS A 204 7.54 -16.65 20.48
C LYS A 204 6.54 -15.71 19.81
N LEU A 205 6.95 -15.09 18.70
CA LEU A 205 6.08 -14.23 17.91
C LEU A 205 4.92 -15.02 17.29
N ILE A 206 5.20 -16.16 16.67
CA ILE A 206 4.17 -17.02 16.05
C ILE A 206 3.12 -17.46 17.08
N LYS A 207 3.52 -17.79 18.31
CA LYS A 207 2.60 -18.18 19.38
C LYS A 207 1.59 -17.11 19.76
N GLN A 208 1.90 -15.84 19.52
CA GLN A 208 0.98 -14.70 19.79
C GLN A 208 -0.15 -14.63 18.76
N TYR A 209 0.03 -15.20 17.57
CA TYR A 209 -1.00 -15.23 16.53
C TYR A 209 -2.00 -16.37 16.77
N PRO A 210 -3.31 -16.11 16.87
CA PRO A 210 -4.32 -17.17 16.93
C PRO A 210 -4.18 -18.20 15.81
N LEU A 211 -3.87 -17.77 14.58
CA LEU A 211 -3.66 -18.66 13.43
C LEU A 211 -2.32 -19.41 13.44
N LYS A 212 -1.49 -19.22 14.48
CA LYS A 212 -0.23 -19.95 14.71
C LYS A 212 0.75 -19.94 13.53
N ARG A 213 0.74 -18.84 12.78
CA ARG A 213 1.72 -18.56 11.72
C ARG A 213 1.83 -17.07 11.48
N LEU A 214 2.91 -16.64 10.89
CA LEU A 214 3.01 -15.30 10.28
C LEU A 214 2.20 -15.24 8.98
N GLY A 215 1.82 -14.02 8.61
CA GLY A 215 1.21 -13.76 7.32
C GLY A 215 2.21 -13.95 6.17
N LYS A 216 1.68 -14.18 4.98
CA LYS A 216 2.41 -14.19 3.71
C LYS A 216 1.88 -13.07 2.82
N ALA A 217 2.66 -12.61 1.86
CA ALA A 217 2.21 -11.59 0.90
C ALA A 217 0.93 -12.02 0.16
N ASP A 218 0.76 -13.32 -0.07
CA ASP A 218 -0.45 -13.89 -0.68
C ASP A 218 -1.71 -13.77 0.21
N ASP A 219 -1.58 -13.68 1.51
CA ASP A 219 -2.72 -13.46 2.41
C ASP A 219 -3.33 -12.04 2.25
N VAL A 220 -2.55 -11.09 1.70
CA VAL A 220 -2.94 -9.68 1.59
C VAL A 220 -3.68 -9.37 0.30
N LYS A 221 -3.25 -9.94 -0.83
CA LYS A 221 -3.73 -9.59 -2.18
C LYS A 221 -5.25 -9.69 -2.34
N GLY A 222 -5.86 -10.74 -1.78
CA GLY A 222 -7.30 -11.00 -1.93
C GLY A 222 -8.18 -9.87 -1.37
N MET A 223 -7.84 -9.35 -0.17
CA MET A 223 -8.57 -8.22 0.42
C MET A 223 -8.36 -6.94 -0.38
N VAL A 224 -7.15 -6.71 -0.88
CA VAL A 224 -6.87 -5.52 -1.69
C VAL A 224 -7.68 -5.57 -2.99
N LEU A 225 -7.71 -6.70 -3.71
CA LEU A 225 -8.53 -6.85 -4.90
C LEU A 225 -10.03 -6.69 -4.61
N PHE A 226 -10.51 -7.25 -3.50
CA PHE A 226 -11.88 -7.06 -3.06
C PHE A 226 -12.21 -5.57 -2.85
N LEU A 227 -11.35 -4.83 -2.14
CA LEU A 227 -11.55 -3.40 -1.92
C LEU A 227 -11.44 -2.56 -3.19
N LEU A 228 -10.73 -3.03 -4.21
CA LEU A 228 -10.68 -2.40 -5.54
C LEU A 228 -11.89 -2.77 -6.40
N SER A 229 -12.65 -3.81 -6.06
CA SER A 229 -13.79 -4.30 -6.84
C SER A 229 -15.04 -3.47 -6.61
N ASN A 230 -16.00 -3.59 -7.54
CA ASN A 230 -17.34 -3.01 -7.40
C ASN A 230 -18.11 -3.58 -6.18
N SER A 231 -17.77 -4.79 -5.71
CA SER A 231 -18.38 -5.37 -4.51
C SER A 231 -18.07 -4.60 -3.22
N ALA A 232 -17.08 -3.71 -3.25
CA ALA A 232 -16.69 -2.87 -2.12
C ALA A 232 -17.11 -1.39 -2.29
N ASP A 233 -18.04 -1.06 -3.21
CA ASP A 233 -18.43 0.33 -3.48
C ASP A 233 -19.11 1.03 -2.29
N TRP A 234 -19.67 0.25 -1.35
CA TRP A 234 -20.25 0.76 -0.10
C TRP A 234 -19.30 0.72 1.11
N ILE A 235 -18.00 0.51 0.86
CA ILE A 235 -16.97 0.45 1.89
C ILE A 235 -16.01 1.63 1.72
N THR A 236 -16.03 2.60 2.64
CA THR A 236 -15.10 3.73 2.66
C THR A 236 -14.77 4.15 4.09
N GLY A 237 -13.60 4.74 4.32
CA GLY A 237 -13.10 5.18 5.61
C GLY A 237 -12.73 4.03 6.57
N GLN A 238 -12.70 2.77 6.11
CA GLN A 238 -12.49 1.63 6.96
C GLN A 238 -11.02 1.26 7.12
N VAL A 239 -10.71 0.63 8.26
CA VAL A 239 -9.41 0.01 8.53
C VAL A 239 -9.63 -1.48 8.73
N ILE A 240 -9.25 -2.27 7.75
CA ILE A 240 -9.50 -3.72 7.72
C ILE A 240 -8.21 -4.45 8.07
N SER A 241 -8.24 -5.28 9.11
CA SER A 241 -7.07 -6.02 9.57
C SER A 241 -6.88 -7.34 8.84
N ILE A 242 -5.65 -7.59 8.39
CA ILE A 242 -5.15 -8.88 7.89
C ILE A 242 -3.96 -9.25 8.77
N ASN A 243 -4.22 -9.85 9.92
CA ASN A 243 -3.22 -9.97 10.98
C ASN A 243 -3.27 -11.31 11.71
N GLY A 244 -3.95 -12.32 11.19
CA GLY A 244 -4.05 -13.66 11.82
C GLY A 244 -4.67 -13.66 13.22
N GLY A 245 -5.43 -12.60 13.56
CA GLY A 245 -6.05 -12.42 14.88
C GLY A 245 -5.12 -11.84 15.94
N HIS A 246 -3.93 -11.35 15.57
CA HIS A 246 -2.95 -10.80 16.52
C HIS A 246 -3.49 -9.60 17.29
N SER A 247 -4.23 -8.71 16.62
CA SER A 247 -4.99 -7.65 17.26
C SER A 247 -6.44 -7.65 16.78
N MET A 248 -7.38 -7.49 17.69
CA MET A 248 -8.82 -7.49 17.44
C MET A 248 -9.38 -6.12 17.84
N LEU A 249 -9.28 -5.17 16.93
CA LEU A 249 -9.71 -3.78 17.14
C LEU A 249 -10.98 -3.56 16.33
N GLY A 250 -12.08 -3.33 17.02
CA GLY A 250 -13.37 -2.96 16.45
C GLY A 250 -13.39 -1.58 15.82
#